data_895e311c501d99cad2f773fc00bd87de
#
_entry.id   895e311c501d99cad2f773fc00bd87de
#
_cell.length_a   1.000
_cell.length_b   1.000
_cell.length_c   1.000
_cell.angle_alpha   90.00
_cell.angle_beta   90.00
_cell.angle_gamma   90.00
#
_symmetry.space_group_name_H-M   'P 1'
#
loop_
_entity.id
_entity.type
_entity.pdbx_description
1 polymer ?
#
loop_
_entity_poly.entity_id
_entity_poly.type
_entity_poly.pdbx_seq_one_letter_code
_entity_poly.pdbx_strand_id
1 'polypeptide(L)'
;ANAADPDAHHVYDDGPQLGWQLADADVAITDISAMVYDRLAVGKPILVTRPVSPDAEVDEQGYLGAAEWLTAEGARDVLAAVDRALNDPEARETLAHWSQHHFGDTTPGAATARFHAAVEKLIAEWERFAAIHAGDRRTSESDPFDDDEDEEGMPASGD
;
A
#
# COMPACT_ATOMS: atom_id res chain seq x y z
N ALA A 1 25.34 11.26 -15.48
CA ALA A 1 26.00 11.23 -14.16
C ALA A 1 27.31 10.44 -14.26
N ASN A 2 27.31 9.18 -14.66
CA ASN A 2 28.51 8.35 -14.74
C ASN A 2 29.57 8.87 -15.75
N ALA A 3 29.14 9.63 -16.76
CA ALA A 3 30.08 10.22 -17.72
C ALA A 3 30.87 11.41 -17.12
N ALA A 4 30.37 12.02 -16.05
CA ALA A 4 31.03 13.14 -15.37
C ALA A 4 31.95 12.66 -14.22
N ASP A 5 31.69 11.48 -13.69
CA ASP A 5 32.46 10.85 -12.60
C ASP A 5 32.55 9.34 -12.85
N PRO A 6 33.68 8.88 -13.42
CA PRO A 6 33.87 7.47 -13.74
C PRO A 6 34.00 6.57 -12.52
N ASP A 7 34.23 7.14 -11.32
CA ASP A 7 34.30 6.38 -10.07
C ASP A 7 32.93 6.30 -9.36
N ALA A 8 31.91 7.03 -9.85
CA ALA A 8 30.58 6.97 -9.32
C ALA A 8 29.86 5.69 -9.80
N HIS A 9 29.50 4.86 -8.87
CA HIS A 9 28.73 3.63 -9.11
C HIS A 9 27.23 3.91 -9.12
N HIS A 10 26.75 4.65 -10.14
CA HIS A 10 25.33 4.82 -10.36
C HIS A 10 24.79 3.68 -11.21
N VAL A 11 23.85 2.94 -10.68
CA VAL A 11 23.08 1.94 -11.43
C VAL A 11 21.73 2.54 -11.74
N TYR A 12 21.42 2.65 -13.03
CA TYR A 12 20.05 2.86 -13.47
C TYR A 12 19.46 1.49 -13.79
N ASP A 13 18.42 1.13 -13.05
CA ASP A 13 17.72 -0.12 -13.25
C ASP A 13 16.28 0.21 -13.66
N ASP A 14 15.95 -0.11 -14.90
CA ASP A 14 14.62 -0.02 -15.49
C ASP A 14 13.90 -1.37 -15.49
N GLY A 15 14.39 -2.31 -14.71
CA GLY A 15 13.83 -3.65 -14.58
C GLY A 15 12.38 -3.67 -14.16
N PRO A 16 11.63 -4.70 -14.55
CA PRO A 16 10.18 -4.76 -14.38
C PRO A 16 9.72 -4.98 -12.92
N GLN A 17 10.62 -5.15 -11.96
CA GLN A 17 10.32 -5.50 -10.60
C GLN A 17 10.94 -4.53 -9.61
N LEU A 18 10.13 -3.60 -9.11
CA LEU A 18 10.54 -2.61 -8.11
C LEU A 18 10.87 -3.22 -6.73
N GLY A 19 10.56 -4.48 -6.48
CA GLY A 19 10.59 -5.04 -5.12
C GLY A 19 11.97 -5.32 -4.55
N TRP A 20 12.93 -5.77 -5.35
CA TRP A 20 14.23 -6.19 -4.86
C TRP A 20 15.10 -5.02 -4.39
N GLN A 21 15.02 -3.85 -5.04
CA GLN A 21 15.77 -2.65 -4.65
C GLN A 21 15.39 -2.18 -3.24
N LEU A 22 14.12 -2.34 -2.88
CA LEU A 22 13.63 -2.00 -1.53
C LEU A 22 14.30 -2.87 -0.46
N ALA A 23 14.54 -4.14 -0.76
CA ALA A 23 15.15 -5.08 0.16
C ALA A 23 16.69 -5.01 0.14
N ASP A 24 17.30 -4.72 -1.00
CA ASP A 24 18.75 -4.79 -1.18
C ASP A 24 19.48 -3.52 -0.74
N ALA A 25 18.91 -2.35 -1.03
CA ALA A 25 19.50 -1.09 -0.59
C ALA A 25 19.53 -0.96 0.95
N ASP A 26 20.65 -0.48 1.50
CA ASP A 26 20.78 -0.27 2.95
C ASP A 26 19.97 0.92 3.45
N VAL A 27 19.96 2.02 2.68
CA VAL A 27 19.17 3.24 2.94
C VAL A 27 18.43 3.65 1.69
N ALA A 28 17.20 4.10 1.82
CA ALA A 28 16.46 4.77 0.76
C ALA A 28 16.36 6.27 1.05
N ILE A 29 16.53 7.09 0.02
CA ILE A 29 16.18 8.51 0.05
C ILE A 29 15.03 8.67 -0.93
N THR A 30 13.88 9.10 -0.43
CA THR A 30 12.64 9.18 -1.22
C THR A 30 11.88 10.47 -0.92
N ASP A 31 10.98 10.84 -1.81
CA ASP A 31 9.98 11.87 -1.56
C ASP A 31 8.81 11.35 -0.69
N ILE A 32 7.82 12.21 -0.45
CA ILE A 32 6.55 11.81 0.19
C ILE A 32 5.73 11.04 -0.83
N SER A 33 5.86 9.72 -0.81
CA SER A 33 5.17 8.82 -1.73
C SER A 33 4.88 7.47 -1.08
N ALA A 34 4.20 6.59 -1.80
CA ALA A 34 3.96 5.21 -1.36
C ALA A 34 5.25 4.45 -1.03
N MET A 35 6.38 4.82 -1.65
CA MET A 35 7.70 4.24 -1.41
C MET A 35 8.13 4.29 0.06
N VAL A 36 7.69 5.30 0.82
CA VAL A 36 7.93 5.40 2.25
C VAL A 36 7.36 4.18 2.97
N TYR A 37 6.12 3.81 2.67
CA TYR A 37 5.44 2.68 3.30
C TYR A 37 5.96 1.34 2.79
N ASP A 38 6.28 1.24 1.49
CA ASP A 38 6.93 0.03 0.94
C ASP A 38 8.26 -0.24 1.64
N ARG A 39 9.03 0.81 1.92
CA ARG A 39 10.29 0.71 2.62
C ARG A 39 10.12 0.39 4.11
N LEU A 40 9.09 0.96 4.77
CA LEU A 40 8.69 0.59 6.13
C LEU A 40 8.34 -0.90 6.24
N ALA A 41 7.64 -1.45 5.24
CA ALA A 41 7.28 -2.87 5.21
C ALA A 41 8.51 -3.78 5.20
N VAL A 42 9.60 -3.33 4.57
CA VAL A 42 10.90 -4.03 4.56
C VAL A 42 11.67 -3.84 5.88
N GLY A 43 11.35 -2.82 6.67
CA GLY A 43 12.02 -2.52 7.94
C GLY A 43 13.44 -2.00 7.77
N LYS A 44 13.73 -1.28 6.68
CA LYS A 44 15.04 -0.70 6.42
C LYS A 44 15.00 0.83 6.41
N PRO A 45 16.13 1.51 6.76
CA PRO A 45 16.21 2.95 6.92
C PRO A 45 15.74 3.77 5.71
N ILE A 46 15.07 4.89 6.03
CA ILE A 46 14.49 5.82 5.06
C ILE A 46 14.84 7.24 5.49
N LEU A 47 15.30 8.04 4.53
CA LEU A 47 15.34 9.49 4.63
C LEU A 47 14.28 10.06 3.70
N VAL A 48 13.41 10.92 4.22
CA VAL A 48 12.33 11.52 3.43
C VAL A 48 12.71 12.95 3.06
N THR A 49 12.66 13.28 1.77
CA THR A 49 12.97 14.63 1.33
C THR A 49 11.83 15.60 1.65
N ARG A 50 12.17 16.72 2.28
CA ARG A 50 11.21 17.77 2.62
C ARG A 50 10.88 18.61 1.39
N PRO A 51 9.60 18.82 1.05
CA PRO A 51 9.21 19.75 -0.01
C PRO A 51 9.77 21.15 0.24
N VAL A 52 10.25 21.79 -0.83
CA VAL A 52 10.83 23.15 -0.75
C VAL A 52 9.73 24.21 -0.86
N SER A 53 8.59 23.89 -1.48
CA SER A 53 7.48 24.83 -1.61
C SER A 53 6.91 25.18 -0.23
N PRO A 54 6.75 26.49 0.10
CA PRO A 54 6.09 26.89 1.34
C PRO A 54 4.60 26.55 1.39
N ASP A 55 3.99 26.28 0.24
CA ASP A 55 2.58 25.91 0.12
C ASP A 55 2.36 24.39 0.17
N ALA A 56 3.43 23.60 0.35
CA ALA A 56 3.30 22.17 0.47
C ALA A 56 2.74 21.79 1.84
N GLU A 57 1.54 21.25 1.84
CA GLU A 57 0.95 20.64 3.02
C GLU A 57 1.52 19.23 3.22
N VAL A 58 2.07 18.98 4.40
CA VAL A 58 2.59 17.68 4.80
C VAL A 58 1.83 17.22 6.02
N ASP A 59 1.15 16.08 5.88
CA ASP A 59 0.57 15.41 7.04
C ASP A 59 1.68 14.73 7.84
N GLU A 60 2.06 15.35 8.94
CA GLU A 60 3.07 14.84 9.88
C GLU A 60 2.47 13.88 10.92
N GLN A 61 1.27 13.37 10.71
CA GLN A 61 0.74 12.29 11.52
C GLN A 61 1.40 10.96 11.12
N GLY A 62 1.51 10.07 12.06
CA GLY A 62 2.12 8.76 11.81
C GLY A 62 3.64 8.84 11.60
N TYR A 63 4.16 7.97 10.72
CA TYR A 63 5.59 7.86 10.49
C TYR A 63 6.25 9.16 10.02
N LEU A 64 5.59 9.93 9.18
CA LEU A 64 6.16 11.18 8.66
C LEU A 64 6.45 12.21 9.77
N GLY A 65 5.71 12.19 10.88
CA GLY A 65 6.01 13.02 12.05
C GLY A 65 7.24 12.58 12.83
N ALA A 66 7.64 11.32 12.68
CA ALA A 66 8.82 10.74 13.33
C ALA A 66 10.00 10.51 12.37
N ALA A 67 9.79 10.71 11.06
CA ALA A 67 10.80 10.48 10.04
C ALA A 67 11.94 11.51 10.10
N GLU A 68 13.15 11.07 9.77
CA GLU A 68 14.24 12.01 9.53
C GLU A 68 14.07 12.69 8.16
N TRP A 69 13.86 14.00 8.21
CA TRP A 69 13.67 14.82 7.04
C TRP A 69 14.99 15.31 6.44
N LEU A 70 15.20 15.01 5.17
CA LEU A 70 16.28 15.59 4.40
C LEU A 70 15.81 16.90 3.77
N THR A 71 16.21 18.01 4.35
CA THR A 71 15.91 19.36 3.81
C THR A 71 16.89 19.76 2.71
N ALA A 72 16.55 20.76 1.90
CA ALA A 72 17.45 21.32 0.89
C ALA A 72 18.78 21.82 1.49
N GLU A 73 18.74 22.33 2.71
CA GLU A 73 19.94 22.77 3.43
C GLU A 73 20.76 21.58 3.94
N GLY A 74 20.06 20.59 4.51
CA GLY A 74 20.67 19.34 5.00
C GLY A 74 21.23 18.43 3.91
N ALA A 75 20.86 18.65 2.65
CA ALA A 75 21.36 17.85 1.54
C ALA A 75 22.88 17.95 1.33
N ARG A 76 23.52 19.01 1.87
CA ARG A 76 24.99 19.14 1.85
C ARG A 76 25.67 18.14 2.77
N ASP A 77 25.00 17.73 3.83
CA ASP A 77 25.48 16.80 4.85
C ASP A 77 24.74 15.44 4.77
N VAL A 78 24.29 15.06 3.58
CA VAL A 78 23.51 13.84 3.35
C VAL A 78 24.21 12.59 3.90
N LEU A 79 25.54 12.53 3.84
CA LEU A 79 26.30 11.39 4.38
C LEU A 79 26.15 11.26 5.91
N ALA A 80 26.07 12.38 6.63
CA ALA A 80 25.82 12.37 8.06
C ALA A 80 24.37 11.94 8.37
N ALA A 81 23.41 12.32 7.56
CA ALA A 81 22.02 11.84 7.68
C ALA A 81 21.92 10.32 7.41
N VAL A 82 22.61 9.83 6.39
CA VAL A 82 22.69 8.39 6.09
C VAL A 82 23.34 7.63 7.24
N ASP A 83 24.42 8.16 7.81
CA ASP A 83 25.11 7.51 8.94
C ASP A 83 24.18 7.41 10.17
N ARG A 84 23.42 8.47 10.48
CA ARG A 84 22.41 8.42 11.56
C ARG A 84 21.33 7.40 11.27
N ALA A 85 20.75 7.41 10.07
CA ALA A 85 19.73 6.47 9.68
C ALA A 85 20.16 5.00 9.82
N LEU A 86 21.44 4.72 9.55
CA LEU A 86 22.02 3.38 9.67
C LEU A 86 22.39 2.99 11.10
N ASN A 87 22.92 3.92 11.88
CA ASN A 87 23.67 3.60 13.11
C ASN A 87 23.02 4.10 14.39
N ASP A 88 22.09 5.06 14.31
CA ASP A 88 21.39 5.58 15.48
C ASP A 88 20.39 4.56 16.02
N PRO A 89 20.50 4.16 17.29
CA PRO A 89 19.54 3.27 17.93
C PRO A 89 18.11 3.82 17.96
N GLU A 90 17.93 5.13 18.18
CA GLU A 90 16.62 5.78 18.23
C GLU A 90 15.93 5.75 16.86
N ALA A 91 16.69 5.99 15.78
CA ALA A 91 16.18 5.86 14.41
C ALA A 91 15.71 4.42 14.11
N ARG A 92 16.44 3.42 14.59
CA ARG A 92 16.04 2.01 14.44
C ARG A 92 14.78 1.66 15.24
N GLU A 93 14.67 2.14 16.46
CA GLU A 93 13.48 1.91 17.30
C GLU A 93 12.25 2.56 16.68
N THR A 94 12.38 3.80 16.20
CA THR A 94 11.33 4.51 15.48
C THR A 94 10.87 3.74 14.24
N LEU A 95 11.80 3.29 13.42
CA LEU A 95 11.52 2.50 12.23
C LEU A 95 10.79 1.20 12.58
N ALA A 96 11.27 0.46 13.56
CA ALA A 96 10.67 -0.80 14.03
C ALA A 96 9.26 -0.58 14.58
N HIS A 97 9.05 0.47 15.37
CA HIS A 97 7.75 0.83 15.90
C HIS A 97 6.74 1.07 14.77
N TRP A 98 7.06 1.91 13.81
CA TRP A 98 6.14 2.24 12.73
C TRP A 98 5.96 1.12 11.72
N SER A 99 6.98 0.32 11.45
CA SER A 99 6.84 -0.92 10.68
C SER A 99 5.84 -1.87 11.33
N GLN A 100 5.99 -2.11 12.64
CA GLN A 100 5.06 -2.94 13.41
C GLN A 100 3.65 -2.35 13.45
N HIS A 101 3.53 -1.03 13.59
CA HIS A 101 2.23 -0.36 13.63
C HIS A 101 1.44 -0.52 12.33
N HIS A 102 2.08 -0.33 11.18
CA HIS A 102 1.41 -0.39 9.88
C HIS A 102 1.24 -1.80 9.34
N PHE A 103 2.21 -2.68 9.55
CA PHE A 103 2.27 -3.98 8.88
C PHE A 103 2.17 -5.17 9.84
N GLY A 104 2.33 -4.94 11.15
CA GLY A 104 2.39 -6.01 12.13
C GLY A 104 3.61 -6.89 11.90
N ASP A 105 3.43 -8.21 12.00
CA ASP A 105 4.49 -9.17 11.72
C ASP A 105 4.82 -9.20 10.23
N THR A 106 6.02 -8.74 9.87
CA THR A 106 6.55 -8.69 8.50
C THR A 106 7.43 -9.90 8.16
N THR A 107 7.50 -10.91 9.04
CA THR A 107 8.20 -12.16 8.73
C THR A 107 7.67 -12.78 7.43
N PRO A 108 8.54 -13.32 6.57
CA PRO A 108 8.13 -13.92 5.31
C PRO A 108 7.00 -14.95 5.49
N GLY A 109 5.90 -14.76 4.78
CA GLY A 109 4.71 -15.61 4.85
C GLY A 109 3.68 -15.23 5.94
N ALA A 110 4.02 -14.42 6.93
CA ALA A 110 3.10 -14.03 8.01
C ALA A 110 1.87 -13.27 7.49
N ALA A 111 2.07 -12.32 6.57
CA ALA A 111 0.98 -11.58 5.94
C ALA A 111 0.05 -12.50 5.14
N THR A 112 0.61 -13.43 4.38
CA THR A 112 -0.15 -14.43 3.61
C THR A 112 -0.97 -15.32 4.54
N ALA A 113 -0.39 -15.79 5.64
CA ALA A 113 -1.11 -16.62 6.62
C ALA A 113 -2.27 -15.84 7.27
N ARG A 114 -2.07 -14.57 7.65
CA ARG A 114 -3.15 -13.72 8.17
C ARG A 114 -4.26 -13.49 7.16
N PHE A 115 -3.90 -13.26 5.90
CA PHE A 115 -4.87 -13.10 4.82
C PHE A 115 -5.72 -14.35 4.62
N HIS A 116 -5.10 -15.52 4.55
CA HIS A 116 -5.82 -16.80 4.43
C HIS A 116 -6.76 -17.03 5.61
N ALA A 117 -6.28 -16.83 6.84
CA ALA A 117 -7.13 -16.96 8.02
C ALA A 117 -8.33 -15.99 8.02
N ALA A 118 -8.15 -14.77 7.55
CA ALA A 118 -9.23 -13.79 7.42
C ALA A 118 -10.25 -14.21 6.35
N VAL A 119 -9.80 -14.72 5.21
CA VAL A 119 -10.67 -15.25 4.14
C VAL A 119 -11.45 -16.49 4.62
N GLU A 120 -10.79 -17.43 5.26
CA GLU A 120 -11.45 -18.62 5.82
C GLU A 120 -12.54 -18.26 6.84
N LYS A 121 -12.24 -17.28 7.71
CA LYS A 121 -13.23 -16.76 8.67
C LYS A 121 -14.43 -16.14 7.95
N LEU A 122 -14.21 -15.34 6.92
CA LEU A 122 -15.26 -14.71 6.15
C LEU A 122 -16.13 -15.76 5.42
N ILE A 123 -15.52 -16.77 4.85
CA ILE A 123 -16.24 -17.90 4.21
C ILE A 123 -17.12 -18.60 5.25
N ALA A 124 -16.58 -18.93 6.42
CA ALA A 124 -17.34 -19.60 7.47
C ALA A 124 -18.49 -18.73 8.02
N GLU A 125 -18.31 -17.42 8.10
CA GLU A 125 -19.38 -16.48 8.47
C GLU A 125 -20.47 -16.44 7.40
N TRP A 126 -20.08 -16.38 6.12
CA TRP A 126 -21.01 -16.44 5.00
C TRP A 126 -21.83 -17.73 4.97
N GLU A 127 -21.19 -18.90 5.15
CA GLU A 127 -21.87 -20.18 5.19
C GLU A 127 -22.92 -20.25 6.30
N ARG A 128 -22.59 -19.73 7.49
CA ARG A 128 -23.56 -19.64 8.60
C ARG A 128 -24.72 -18.72 8.25
N PHE A 129 -24.43 -17.54 7.67
CA PHE A 129 -25.46 -16.61 7.22
C PHE A 129 -26.37 -17.26 6.17
N ALA A 130 -25.79 -17.89 5.16
CA ALA A 130 -26.51 -18.57 4.10
C ALA A 130 -27.39 -19.71 4.63
N ALA A 131 -26.91 -20.49 5.61
CA ALA A 131 -27.67 -21.56 6.24
C ALA A 131 -28.89 -21.03 7.01
N ILE A 132 -28.73 -19.89 7.75
CA ILE A 132 -29.85 -19.27 8.48
C ILE A 132 -30.93 -18.75 7.50
N HIS A 133 -30.54 -18.16 6.40
CA HIS A 133 -31.45 -17.53 5.43
C HIS A 133 -31.86 -18.43 4.26
N ALA A 134 -31.42 -19.68 4.25
CA ALA A 134 -31.82 -20.65 3.21
C ALA A 134 -33.34 -20.94 3.21
N GLY A 135 -34.02 -20.73 4.36
CA GLY A 135 -35.46 -20.84 4.50
C GLY A 135 -36.23 -19.69 3.87
N ASP A 136 -35.68 -18.48 3.96
CA ASP A 136 -36.39 -17.26 3.50
C ASP A 136 -36.41 -17.13 1.97
N ARG A 137 -35.44 -17.69 1.27
CA ARG A 137 -35.37 -17.65 -0.21
C ARG A 137 -36.42 -18.53 -0.88
N ARG A 138 -36.99 -19.51 -0.21
CA ARG A 138 -38.05 -20.39 -0.78
C ARG A 138 -39.43 -19.74 -0.79
N THR A 139 -39.61 -18.60 -0.12
CA THR A 139 -40.88 -17.90 -0.07
C THR A 139 -40.94 -16.67 -0.97
N SER A 140 -39.85 -16.29 -1.63
CA SER A 140 -39.77 -15.13 -2.52
C SER A 140 -39.64 -15.48 -4.01
N GLU A 141 -39.83 -16.75 -4.38
CA GLU A 141 -39.90 -17.19 -5.79
C GLU A 141 -41.32 -17.08 -6.38
N SER A 142 -42.03 -16.02 -6.02
CA SER A 142 -43.07 -15.44 -6.89
C SER A 142 -42.48 -14.15 -7.43
N ASP A 143 -41.91 -14.22 -8.61
CA ASP A 143 -41.46 -13.06 -9.36
C ASP A 143 -42.67 -12.16 -9.65
N PRO A 144 -42.75 -10.92 -9.10
CA PRO A 144 -43.88 -10.05 -9.37
C PRO A 144 -43.81 -9.39 -10.75
N PHE A 145 -42.87 -9.80 -11.61
CA PHE A 145 -42.66 -9.24 -12.96
C PHE A 145 -42.96 -10.25 -14.09
N ASP A 146 -43.58 -11.39 -13.78
CA ASP A 146 -43.91 -12.40 -14.81
C ASP A 146 -45.41 -12.28 -15.20
N ASP A 147 -45.98 -11.07 -15.19
CA ASP A 147 -47.30 -10.81 -15.69
C ASP A 147 -47.25 -9.79 -16.84
N ASP A 148 -47.80 -10.28 -17.99
CA ASP A 148 -48.41 -9.52 -19.07
C ASP A 148 -47.47 -8.94 -20.15
N GLU A 149 -46.91 -9.80 -21.00
CA GLU A 149 -46.88 -9.47 -22.44
C GLU A 149 -48.20 -9.87 -23.09
N ASP A 150 -49.24 -9.09 -22.88
CA ASP A 150 -50.47 -9.14 -23.70
C ASP A 150 -50.12 -8.63 -25.10
N GLU A 151 -50.16 -9.56 -26.05
CA GLU A 151 -50.18 -9.30 -27.49
C GLU A 151 -51.36 -8.40 -27.83
N GLU A 152 -51.16 -7.08 -27.89
CA GLU A 152 -52.08 -6.21 -28.62
C GLU A 152 -51.81 -6.31 -30.13
N GLY A 153 -52.71 -7.05 -30.79
CA GLY A 153 -52.78 -7.20 -32.21
C GLY A 153 -52.88 -5.84 -32.91
N MET A 154 -52.00 -5.57 -33.85
CA MET A 154 -52.14 -4.47 -34.83
C MET A 154 -53.25 -4.78 -35.84
N PRO A 155 -54.20 -3.89 -36.04
CA PRO A 155 -55.15 -4.05 -37.15
C PRO A 155 -54.47 -3.74 -38.50
N ALA A 156 -54.67 -4.64 -39.45
CA ALA A 156 -54.31 -4.42 -40.84
C ALA A 156 -55.17 -3.27 -41.42
N SER A 157 -54.52 -2.19 -41.85
CA SER A 157 -55.16 -1.20 -42.74
C SER A 157 -54.79 -1.54 -44.18
N GLY A 158 -55.82 -2.00 -44.93
CA GLY A 158 -55.82 -1.94 -46.40
C GLY A 158 -56.25 -0.55 -46.86
N ASP A 159 -55.67 -0.13 -47.89
CA ASP A 159 -56.02 0.52 -49.17
C ASP A 159 -54.84 1.34 -49.70
#